data_167121cc953bc82fe2f2dc255d69a4ff
#
_entry.id   167121cc953bc82fe2f2dc255d69a4ff
#
_cell.length_a   1.000
_cell.length_b   1.000
_cell.length_c   1.000
_cell.angle_alpha   90.00
_cell.angle_beta   90.00
_cell.angle_gamma   90.00
#
_symmetry.space_group_name_H-M   'P 1'
#
loop_
_entity.id
_entity.type
_entity.pdbx_description
1 polymer ?
#
loop_
_entity_poly.entity_id
_entity_poly.type
_entity_poly.pdbx_seq_one_letter_code
_entity_poly.pdbx_strand_id
1 'polypeptide(L)'
;THDRTCPACIRVDFTHCENRTTLRIHHRNGTMAEYFCLPKRNLYPLPSSVSNEEAVFVEPLAAALEVAEQIHIKPTHHIAIIGDGKLGILCSQVLALYGCSLTVIGHHPSKLALLKDKNIFTTTEPEKLKREFDVVVEAAGNPNAFTLAQQLVHPRGKIVLKSTFHGKQTLNLSSLVVDEIHLIGSRCGPFP
;
A
#
# COMPACT_ATOMS: atom_id res chain seq x y z
N THR A 1 10.91 15.84 5.16
CA THR A 1 10.44 17.02 5.93
C THR A 1 9.54 17.88 5.06
N HIS A 2 8.66 18.67 5.66
CA HIS A 2 7.71 19.58 5.02
C HIS A 2 7.97 21.03 5.46
N ASP A 3 7.50 22.00 4.68
CA ASP A 3 7.75 23.44 4.90
C ASP A 3 6.78 24.12 5.86
N ARG A 4 5.57 23.57 6.04
CA ARG A 4 4.45 24.10 6.83
C ARG A 4 3.78 25.37 6.27
N THR A 5 4.11 25.80 5.07
CA THR A 5 3.64 27.05 4.49
C THR A 5 2.86 26.89 3.20
N CYS A 6 3.11 25.81 2.44
CA CYS A 6 2.38 25.55 1.19
C CYS A 6 0.91 25.13 1.44
N PRO A 7 0.04 25.21 0.43
CA PRO A 7 -1.38 24.88 0.57
C PRO A 7 -1.65 23.48 1.14
N ALA A 8 -0.84 22.48 0.78
CA ALA A 8 -0.96 21.12 1.33
C ALA A 8 -0.66 21.11 2.83
N CYS A 9 0.39 21.80 3.26
CA CYS A 9 0.75 21.89 4.68
C CYS A 9 -0.29 22.64 5.51
N ILE A 10 -0.94 23.67 4.94
CA ILE A 10 -2.02 24.40 5.61
C ILE A 10 -3.23 23.50 5.86
N ARG A 11 -3.51 22.57 4.94
CA ARG A 11 -4.56 21.54 5.10
C ARG A 11 -4.11 20.32 5.94
N VAL A 12 -2.92 20.38 6.56
CA VAL A 12 -2.32 19.28 7.35
C VAL A 12 -1.96 18.05 6.51
N ASP A 13 -1.92 18.18 5.20
CA ASP A 13 -1.51 17.12 4.26
C ASP A 13 0.00 17.18 4.03
N PHE A 14 0.76 16.85 5.05
CA PHE A 14 2.22 17.00 5.06
C PHE A 14 2.95 16.08 4.08
N THR A 15 2.37 14.93 3.76
CA THR A 15 2.93 13.97 2.82
C THR A 15 2.91 14.50 1.39
N HIS A 16 2.05 15.47 1.08
CA HIS A 16 1.90 16.13 -0.21
C HIS A 16 2.49 17.56 -0.25
N CYS A 17 3.33 17.92 0.72
CA CYS A 17 4.03 19.19 0.71
C CYS A 17 4.82 19.39 -0.59
N GLU A 18 4.62 20.52 -1.26
CA GLU A 18 5.28 20.86 -2.54
C GLU A 18 6.80 20.95 -2.39
N ASN A 19 7.27 21.47 -1.26
CA ASN A 19 8.69 21.64 -0.93
C ASN A 19 9.24 20.53 -0.01
N ARG A 20 8.60 19.37 0.00
CA ARG A 20 9.08 18.29 0.87
C ARG A 20 10.46 17.81 0.46
N THR A 21 11.26 17.45 1.44
CA THR A 21 12.48 16.68 1.25
C THR A 21 12.31 15.28 1.84
N THR A 22 12.84 14.28 1.16
CA THR A 22 12.72 12.88 1.57
C THR A 22 14.11 12.26 1.65
N LEU A 23 14.41 11.61 2.77
CA LEU A 23 15.70 10.93 2.97
C LEU A 23 16.00 10.00 1.79
N ARG A 24 17.21 10.15 1.21
CA ARG A 24 17.74 9.42 0.07
C ARG A 24 16.95 9.55 -1.26
N ILE A 25 15.75 10.12 -1.25
CA ILE A 25 14.89 10.17 -2.45
C ILE A 25 14.87 11.57 -3.06
N HIS A 26 14.71 12.61 -2.25
CA HIS A 26 14.52 13.96 -2.76
C HIS A 26 15.19 15.00 -1.87
N HIS A 27 16.23 15.66 -2.39
CA HIS A 27 16.99 16.76 -1.78
C HIS A 27 17.44 16.53 -0.32
N ARG A 28 17.71 15.28 0.08
CA ARG A 28 18.24 14.96 1.40
C ARG A 28 19.04 13.65 1.38
N ASN A 29 20.18 13.67 2.05
CA ASN A 29 21.01 12.48 2.23
C ASN A 29 20.25 11.38 2.97
N GLY A 30 20.63 10.12 2.76
CA GLY A 30 20.10 8.97 3.47
C GLY A 30 20.68 8.85 4.89
N THR A 31 20.35 7.74 5.54
CA THR A 31 20.74 7.44 6.92
C THR A 31 21.85 6.37 7.03
N MET A 32 22.43 5.95 5.92
CA MET A 32 23.62 5.05 5.90
C MET A 32 24.88 5.89 6.20
N ALA A 33 24.96 6.37 7.42
CA ALA A 33 26.01 7.25 7.93
C ALA A 33 26.11 7.11 9.45
N GLU A 34 27.26 7.43 10.03
CA GLU A 34 27.43 7.44 11.49
C GLU A 34 26.56 8.48 12.17
N TYR A 35 26.33 9.61 11.49
CA TYR A 35 25.51 10.73 11.98
C TYR A 35 24.61 11.24 10.88
N PHE A 36 23.37 11.64 11.25
CA PHE A 36 22.47 12.35 10.37
C PHE A 36 21.63 13.36 11.16
N CYS A 37 21.10 14.38 10.48
CA CYS A 37 20.28 15.42 11.09
C CYS A 37 18.86 15.41 10.54
N LEU A 38 17.89 15.41 11.43
CA LEU A 38 16.48 15.59 11.14
C LEU A 38 15.85 16.64 12.07
N PRO A 39 14.80 17.35 11.62
CA PRO A 39 14.00 18.16 12.52
C PRO A 39 13.43 17.30 13.65
N LYS A 40 13.47 17.80 14.89
CA LYS A 40 12.98 17.08 16.08
C LYS A 40 11.56 16.53 15.90
N ARG A 41 10.69 17.29 15.22
CA ARG A 41 9.31 16.88 14.94
C ARG A 41 9.15 15.63 14.06
N ASN A 42 10.22 15.19 13.41
CA ASN A 42 10.25 13.98 12.58
C ASN A 42 10.91 12.81 13.32
N LEU A 43 11.17 12.95 14.60
CA LEU A 43 11.76 11.92 15.46
C LEU A 43 10.69 11.46 16.44
N TYR A 44 10.39 10.19 16.38
CA TYR A 44 9.43 9.54 17.27
C TYR A 44 10.19 8.58 18.19
N PRO A 45 10.22 8.84 19.51
CA PRO A 45 10.81 7.91 20.46
C PRO A 45 10.08 6.57 20.42
N LEU A 46 10.84 5.50 20.40
CA LEU A 46 10.26 4.16 20.51
C LEU A 46 9.90 3.87 21.97
N PRO A 47 8.71 3.33 22.24
CA PRO A 47 8.39 2.78 23.56
C PRO A 47 9.36 1.65 23.92
N SER A 48 9.71 1.51 25.19
CA SER A 48 10.60 0.43 25.66
C SER A 48 10.05 -0.98 25.42
N SER A 49 8.74 -1.10 25.17
CA SER A 49 8.07 -2.36 24.84
C SER A 49 8.23 -2.79 23.37
N VAL A 50 8.80 -1.93 22.51
CA VAL A 50 8.99 -2.23 21.07
C VAL A 50 10.49 -2.43 20.82
N SER A 51 10.84 -3.60 20.35
CA SER A 51 12.23 -3.91 19.95
C SER A 51 12.65 -3.18 18.69
N ASN A 52 13.95 -3.08 18.43
CA ASN A 52 14.47 -2.49 17.19
C ASN A 52 14.04 -3.29 15.96
N GLU A 53 13.96 -4.61 16.07
CA GLU A 53 13.52 -5.52 15.02
C GLU A 53 12.04 -5.30 14.65
N GLU A 54 11.20 -4.95 15.60
CA GLU A 54 9.80 -4.57 15.36
C GLU A 54 9.71 -3.15 14.81
N ALA A 55 10.51 -2.23 15.34
CA ALA A 55 10.48 -0.82 14.96
C ALA A 55 10.80 -0.56 13.49
N VAL A 56 11.59 -1.41 12.83
CA VAL A 56 11.89 -1.26 11.39
C VAL A 56 10.64 -1.39 10.51
N PHE A 57 9.56 -1.96 11.03
CA PHE A 57 8.29 -2.10 10.32
C PHE A 57 7.36 -0.89 10.47
N VAL A 58 7.63 0.05 11.36
CA VAL A 58 6.71 1.17 11.67
C VAL A 58 6.37 1.97 10.40
N GLU A 59 7.36 2.40 9.61
CA GLU A 59 7.11 3.15 8.39
C GLU A 59 6.36 2.33 7.31
N PRO A 60 6.82 1.12 6.93
CA PRO A 60 6.11 0.33 5.93
C PRO A 60 4.73 -0.15 6.41
N LEU A 61 4.53 -0.32 7.71
CA LEU A 61 3.22 -0.63 8.28
C LEU A 61 2.26 0.56 8.19
N ALA A 62 2.73 1.78 8.48
CA ALA A 62 1.96 3.00 8.26
C ALA A 62 1.55 3.13 6.79
N ALA A 63 2.47 2.81 5.85
CA ALA A 63 2.14 2.78 4.44
C ALA A 63 1.08 1.73 4.09
N ALA A 64 1.04 0.59 4.76
CA ALA A 64 0.00 -0.42 4.56
C ALA A 64 -1.35 0.04 5.13
N LEU A 65 -1.36 0.69 6.30
CA LEU A 65 -2.56 1.26 6.92
C LEU A 65 -3.23 2.33 6.05
N GLU A 66 -2.45 3.10 5.30
CA GLU A 66 -2.97 4.15 4.40
C GLU A 66 -4.02 3.63 3.41
N VAL A 67 -3.99 2.35 3.05
CA VAL A 67 -5.04 1.75 2.19
C VAL A 67 -6.40 1.86 2.87
N ALA A 68 -6.46 1.55 4.16
CA ALA A 68 -7.70 1.59 4.93
C ALA A 68 -8.15 3.03 5.27
N GLU A 69 -7.21 3.98 5.36
CA GLU A 69 -7.53 5.40 5.53
C GLU A 69 -8.19 6.01 4.29
N GLN A 70 -7.81 5.55 3.10
CA GLN A 70 -8.33 6.09 1.84
C GLN A 70 -9.64 5.46 1.38
N ILE A 71 -9.94 4.25 1.84
CA ILE A 71 -11.15 3.53 1.44
C ILE A 71 -11.86 2.95 2.66
N HIS A 72 -13.18 3.09 2.69
CA HIS A 72 -13.96 2.44 3.72
C HIS A 72 -14.02 0.93 3.47
N ILE A 73 -13.45 0.13 4.38
CA ILE A 73 -13.44 -1.34 4.33
C ILE A 73 -14.57 -1.88 5.21
N LYS A 74 -15.35 -2.79 4.64
CA LYS A 74 -16.45 -3.47 5.34
C LYS A 74 -16.10 -4.94 5.56
N PRO A 75 -16.56 -5.57 6.65
CA PRO A 75 -16.39 -7.02 6.86
C PRO A 75 -16.95 -7.90 5.74
N THR A 76 -17.93 -7.38 5.00
CA THR A 76 -18.53 -8.07 3.85
C THR A 76 -17.74 -7.98 2.55
N HIS A 77 -16.68 -7.17 2.52
CA HIS A 77 -15.89 -7.02 1.29
C HIS A 77 -15.03 -8.24 1.00
N HIS A 78 -14.95 -8.59 -0.27
CA HIS A 78 -13.93 -9.46 -0.85
C HIS A 78 -12.79 -8.59 -1.39
N ILE A 79 -11.58 -8.75 -0.84
CA ILE A 79 -10.42 -7.95 -1.22
C ILE A 79 -9.34 -8.86 -1.79
N ALA A 80 -8.85 -8.54 -2.98
CA ALA A 80 -7.65 -9.15 -3.53
C ALA A 80 -6.42 -8.26 -3.31
N ILE A 81 -5.28 -8.87 -3.02
CA ILE A 81 -3.98 -8.19 -2.95
C ILE A 81 -3.05 -8.86 -3.94
N ILE A 82 -2.56 -8.09 -4.90
CA ILE A 82 -1.63 -8.58 -5.93
C ILE A 82 -0.21 -8.21 -5.51
N GLY A 83 0.58 -9.21 -5.16
CA GLY A 83 1.97 -9.08 -4.76
C GLY A 83 2.27 -9.71 -3.40
N ASP A 84 3.27 -10.59 -3.38
CA ASP A 84 3.80 -11.27 -2.19
C ASP A 84 5.11 -10.64 -1.68
N GLY A 85 5.36 -9.40 -2.05
CA GLY A 85 6.46 -8.59 -1.53
C GLY A 85 6.20 -8.12 -0.09
N LYS A 86 7.20 -7.45 0.50
CA LYS A 86 7.12 -6.94 1.88
C LYS A 86 5.85 -6.11 2.11
N LEU A 87 5.54 -5.18 1.20
CA LEU A 87 4.37 -4.31 1.32
C LEU A 87 3.06 -5.07 1.13
N GLY A 88 2.97 -5.99 0.17
CA GLY A 88 1.78 -6.82 -0.04
C GLY A 88 1.45 -7.67 1.19
N ILE A 89 2.46 -8.29 1.82
CA ILE A 89 2.31 -9.05 3.07
C ILE A 89 1.82 -8.15 4.22
N LEU A 90 2.38 -6.96 4.38
CA LEU A 90 1.93 -6.01 5.40
C LEU A 90 0.50 -5.53 5.14
N CYS A 91 0.16 -5.16 3.91
CA CYS A 91 -1.23 -4.81 3.54
C CYS A 91 -2.20 -5.95 3.88
N SER A 92 -1.81 -7.19 3.59
CA SER A 92 -2.65 -8.36 3.89
C SER A 92 -2.93 -8.50 5.38
N GLN A 93 -1.91 -8.33 6.22
CA GLN A 93 -2.06 -8.42 7.67
C GLN A 93 -2.89 -7.28 8.24
N VAL A 94 -2.70 -6.05 7.74
CA VAL A 94 -3.49 -4.88 8.14
C VAL A 94 -4.95 -5.06 7.76
N LEU A 95 -5.23 -5.40 6.50
CA LEU A 95 -6.60 -5.53 6.01
C LEU A 95 -7.36 -6.70 6.67
N ALA A 96 -6.65 -7.75 7.09
CA ALA A 96 -7.25 -8.85 7.85
C ALA A 96 -7.89 -8.37 9.17
N LEU A 97 -7.38 -7.31 9.79
CA LEU A 97 -7.92 -6.75 11.03
C LEU A 97 -9.34 -6.16 10.86
N TYR A 98 -9.75 -5.87 9.64
CA TYR A 98 -11.09 -5.34 9.33
C TYR A 98 -12.15 -6.44 9.18
N GLY A 99 -11.77 -7.72 9.33
CA GLY A 99 -12.70 -8.84 9.26
C GLY A 99 -13.25 -9.16 7.87
N CYS A 100 -12.69 -8.54 6.81
CA CYS A 100 -13.05 -8.80 5.44
C CYS A 100 -12.44 -10.11 4.91
N SER A 101 -12.98 -10.63 3.81
CA SER A 101 -12.41 -11.79 3.11
C SER A 101 -11.21 -11.35 2.27
N LEU A 102 -10.08 -12.03 2.44
CA LEU A 102 -8.83 -11.67 1.75
C LEU A 102 -8.30 -12.81 0.88
N THR A 103 -7.89 -12.44 -0.33
CA THR A 103 -7.15 -13.29 -1.26
C THR A 103 -5.83 -12.62 -1.61
N VAL A 104 -4.71 -13.27 -1.36
CA VAL A 104 -3.37 -12.78 -1.73
C VAL A 104 -2.82 -13.57 -2.90
N ILE A 105 -2.47 -12.85 -3.95
CA ILE A 105 -1.94 -13.40 -5.19
C ILE A 105 -0.45 -13.12 -5.24
N GLY A 106 0.35 -14.16 -5.34
CA GLY A 106 1.82 -14.05 -5.38
C GLY A 106 2.47 -15.08 -6.27
N HIS A 107 3.79 -15.03 -6.37
CA HIS A 107 4.60 -15.97 -7.15
C HIS A 107 5.43 -16.92 -6.29
N HIS A 108 5.59 -16.62 -4.99
CA HIS A 108 6.51 -17.34 -4.11
C HIS A 108 5.73 -18.05 -2.99
N PRO A 109 5.54 -19.39 -3.08
CA PRO A 109 4.82 -20.15 -2.05
C PRO A 109 5.39 -19.97 -0.64
N SER A 110 6.72 -19.81 -0.51
CA SER A 110 7.37 -19.58 0.79
C SER A 110 6.99 -18.27 1.44
N LYS A 111 6.76 -17.21 0.66
CA LYS A 111 6.31 -15.91 1.18
C LYS A 111 4.82 -15.95 1.53
N LEU A 112 4.01 -16.57 0.67
CA LEU A 112 2.57 -16.76 0.92
C LEU A 112 2.32 -17.61 2.17
N ALA A 113 3.23 -18.53 2.51
CA ALA A 113 3.16 -19.33 3.72
C ALA A 113 3.16 -18.49 5.00
N LEU A 114 3.70 -17.27 5.00
CA LEU A 114 3.66 -16.34 6.13
C LEU A 114 2.23 -15.88 6.50
N LEU A 115 1.27 -16.12 5.61
CA LEU A 115 -0.13 -15.70 5.77
C LEU A 115 -1.07 -16.84 6.14
N LYS A 116 -0.61 -18.09 6.16
CA LYS A 116 -1.46 -19.30 6.35
C LYS A 116 -2.30 -19.28 7.64
N ASP A 117 -1.72 -18.77 8.72
CA ASP A 117 -2.37 -18.76 10.03
C ASP A 117 -3.25 -17.52 10.28
N LYS A 118 -3.45 -16.69 9.26
CA LYS A 118 -4.15 -15.41 9.33
C LYS A 118 -5.58 -15.45 8.79
N ASN A 119 -6.10 -16.62 8.46
CA ASN A 119 -7.39 -16.78 7.76
C ASN A 119 -7.45 -16.01 6.42
N ILE A 120 -6.31 -15.99 5.69
CA ILE A 120 -6.13 -15.34 4.41
C ILE A 120 -5.98 -16.42 3.34
N PHE A 121 -6.81 -16.39 2.30
CA PHE A 121 -6.62 -17.28 1.15
C PHE A 121 -5.42 -16.80 0.32
N THR A 122 -4.57 -17.74 -0.09
CA THR A 122 -3.38 -17.42 -0.90
C THR A 122 -3.32 -18.27 -2.16
N THR A 123 -2.90 -17.67 -3.28
CA THR A 123 -2.79 -18.42 -4.54
C THR A 123 -1.61 -17.93 -5.39
N THR A 124 -1.06 -18.84 -6.18
CA THR A 124 -0.11 -18.55 -7.27
C THR A 124 -0.75 -18.67 -8.65
N GLU A 125 -2.06 -18.95 -8.71
CA GLU A 125 -2.82 -19.25 -9.92
C GLU A 125 -3.96 -18.23 -10.11
N PRO A 126 -3.65 -16.97 -10.47
CA PRO A 126 -4.64 -15.90 -10.59
C PRO A 126 -5.71 -16.19 -11.66
N GLU A 127 -5.40 -17.02 -12.66
CA GLU A 127 -6.31 -17.40 -13.74
C GLU A 127 -7.49 -18.26 -13.27
N LYS A 128 -7.42 -18.82 -12.07
CA LYS A 128 -8.52 -19.56 -11.44
C LYS A 128 -9.50 -18.66 -10.67
N LEU A 129 -9.14 -17.40 -10.48
CA LEU A 129 -9.98 -16.44 -9.76
C LEU A 129 -11.03 -15.83 -10.69
N LYS A 130 -12.17 -15.48 -10.11
CA LYS A 130 -13.25 -14.80 -10.81
C LYS A 130 -13.20 -13.29 -10.60
N ARG A 131 -13.93 -12.57 -11.44
CA ARG A 131 -14.13 -11.13 -11.34
C ARG A 131 -15.17 -10.80 -10.26
N GLU A 132 -14.78 -10.88 -8.98
CA GLU A 132 -15.72 -10.80 -7.85
C GLU A 132 -15.23 -9.94 -6.67
N PHE A 133 -14.10 -9.24 -6.83
CA PHE A 133 -13.51 -8.49 -5.73
C PHE A 133 -14.05 -7.05 -5.67
N ASP A 134 -14.49 -6.63 -4.48
CA ASP A 134 -14.91 -5.26 -4.19
C ASP A 134 -13.73 -4.28 -4.27
N VAL A 135 -12.55 -4.75 -3.82
CA VAL A 135 -11.32 -3.97 -3.80
C VAL A 135 -10.17 -4.85 -4.28
N VAL A 136 -9.33 -4.30 -5.15
CA VAL A 136 -8.06 -4.93 -5.54
C VAL A 136 -6.92 -3.98 -5.20
N VAL A 137 -6.00 -4.42 -4.34
CA VAL A 137 -4.79 -3.67 -3.99
C VAL A 137 -3.62 -4.16 -4.84
N GLU A 138 -3.08 -3.29 -5.68
CA GLU A 138 -1.89 -3.57 -6.48
C GLU A 138 -0.63 -3.17 -5.70
N ALA A 139 0.18 -4.17 -5.32
CA ALA A 139 1.42 -4.01 -4.54
C ALA A 139 2.59 -4.81 -5.13
N ALA A 140 2.53 -5.17 -6.42
CA ALA A 140 3.53 -6.00 -7.08
C ALA A 140 4.62 -5.19 -7.81
N GLY A 141 4.35 -3.94 -8.18
CA GLY A 141 5.32 -3.06 -8.83
C GLY A 141 5.66 -3.44 -10.26
N ASN A 142 4.73 -4.04 -10.98
CA ASN A 142 4.92 -4.36 -12.40
C ASN A 142 3.65 -4.06 -13.22
N PRO A 143 3.79 -3.78 -14.54
CA PRO A 143 2.68 -3.40 -15.41
C PRO A 143 1.55 -4.45 -15.50
N ASN A 144 1.88 -5.73 -15.49
CA ASN A 144 0.91 -6.81 -15.62
C ASN A 144 -0.03 -6.90 -14.41
N ALA A 145 0.44 -6.45 -13.23
CA ALA A 145 -0.36 -6.47 -12.02
C ALA A 145 -1.59 -5.55 -12.12
N PHE A 146 -1.49 -4.42 -12.79
CA PHE A 146 -2.64 -3.55 -13.03
C PHE A 146 -3.66 -4.19 -13.98
N THR A 147 -3.19 -4.84 -15.05
CA THR A 147 -4.06 -5.58 -15.96
C THR A 147 -4.82 -6.69 -15.23
N LEU A 148 -4.13 -7.43 -14.36
CA LEU A 148 -4.76 -8.43 -13.51
C LEU A 148 -5.77 -7.80 -12.54
N ALA A 149 -5.46 -6.63 -11.95
CA ALA A 149 -6.39 -5.94 -11.08
C ALA A 149 -7.70 -5.57 -11.79
N GLN A 150 -7.62 -5.10 -13.05
CA GLN A 150 -8.81 -4.82 -13.87
C GLN A 150 -9.64 -6.08 -14.18
N GLN A 151 -8.98 -7.22 -14.32
CA GLN A 151 -9.66 -8.50 -14.57
C GLN A 151 -10.39 -9.06 -13.35
N LEU A 152 -9.91 -8.74 -12.15
CA LEU A 152 -10.42 -9.30 -10.89
C LEU A 152 -11.45 -8.41 -10.21
N VAL A 153 -11.36 -7.08 -10.36
CA VAL A 153 -12.29 -6.16 -9.73
C VAL A 153 -13.66 -6.25 -10.41
N HIS A 154 -14.72 -6.34 -9.60
CA HIS A 154 -16.08 -6.33 -10.15
C HIS A 154 -16.51 -4.90 -10.58
N PRO A 155 -17.57 -4.72 -11.42
CA PRO A 155 -18.09 -3.41 -11.75
C PRO A 155 -18.43 -2.59 -10.49
N ARG A 156 -18.09 -1.29 -10.50
CA ARG A 156 -18.20 -0.35 -9.38
C ARG A 156 -17.28 -0.64 -8.19
N GLY A 157 -16.32 -1.58 -8.37
CA GLY A 157 -15.29 -1.86 -7.38
C GLY A 157 -14.16 -0.82 -7.39
N LYS A 158 -13.14 -1.05 -6.57
CA LYS A 158 -12.01 -0.13 -6.40
C LYS A 158 -10.69 -0.84 -6.70
N ILE A 159 -9.80 -0.14 -7.40
CA ILE A 159 -8.39 -0.55 -7.55
C ILE A 159 -7.54 0.45 -6.79
N VAL A 160 -6.77 -0.01 -5.82
CA VAL A 160 -5.82 0.79 -5.05
C VAL A 160 -4.41 0.50 -5.55
N LEU A 161 -3.77 1.50 -6.16
CA LEU A 161 -2.39 1.41 -6.62
C LEU A 161 -1.45 1.78 -5.47
N LYS A 162 -0.76 0.79 -4.94
CA LYS A 162 0.16 0.93 -3.81
C LYS A 162 1.62 0.90 -4.21
N SER A 163 1.91 0.33 -5.37
CA SER A 163 3.27 0.27 -5.89
C SER A 163 3.56 1.32 -6.95
N THR A 164 4.83 1.59 -7.15
CA THR A 164 5.35 2.39 -8.26
C THR A 164 6.31 1.56 -9.10
N PHE A 165 6.36 1.80 -10.40
CA PHE A 165 7.36 1.22 -11.28
C PHE A 165 7.88 2.28 -12.26
N HIS A 166 9.06 2.05 -12.80
CA HIS A 166 9.64 2.91 -13.81
C HIS A 166 9.08 2.58 -15.20
N GLY A 167 8.71 3.60 -15.95
CA GLY A 167 8.22 3.46 -17.32
C GLY A 167 6.79 3.93 -17.51
N LYS A 168 6.32 3.78 -18.77
CA LYS A 168 4.93 4.08 -19.16
C LYS A 168 4.13 2.79 -19.20
N GLN A 169 2.87 2.86 -18.82
CA GLN A 169 1.92 1.77 -18.93
C GLN A 169 0.77 2.18 -19.84
N THR A 170 0.39 1.30 -20.75
CA THR A 170 -0.82 1.46 -21.54
C THR A 170 -1.99 0.96 -20.74
N LEU A 171 -2.99 1.79 -20.52
CA LEU A 171 -4.19 1.47 -19.74
C LEU A 171 -5.40 1.40 -20.67
N ASN A 172 -6.26 0.40 -20.47
CA ASN A 172 -7.58 0.40 -21.08
C ASN A 172 -8.53 1.24 -20.21
N LEU A 173 -8.61 2.53 -20.51
CA LEU A 173 -9.48 3.45 -19.78
C LEU A 173 -10.96 3.20 -20.03
N SER A 174 -11.32 2.65 -21.20
CA SER A 174 -12.72 2.37 -21.54
C SER A 174 -13.34 1.37 -20.55
N SER A 175 -12.60 0.34 -20.13
CA SER A 175 -13.09 -0.60 -19.13
C SER A 175 -13.35 0.03 -17.77
N LEU A 176 -12.54 1.03 -17.37
CA LEU A 176 -12.76 1.76 -16.12
C LEU A 176 -14.05 2.58 -16.18
N VAL A 177 -14.34 3.20 -17.34
CA VAL A 177 -15.54 4.01 -17.52
C VAL A 177 -16.80 3.14 -17.59
N VAL A 178 -16.77 2.07 -18.40
CA VAL A 178 -17.92 1.18 -18.61
C VAL A 178 -18.33 0.48 -17.32
N ASP A 179 -17.35 0.05 -16.52
CA ASP A 179 -17.60 -0.67 -15.27
C ASP A 179 -17.61 0.25 -14.03
N GLU A 180 -17.54 1.57 -14.21
CA GLU A 180 -17.53 2.58 -13.13
C GLU A 180 -16.49 2.26 -12.03
N ILE A 181 -15.27 1.83 -12.42
CA ILE A 181 -14.22 1.42 -11.48
C ILE A 181 -13.52 2.66 -10.91
N HIS A 182 -13.37 2.70 -9.61
CA HIS A 182 -12.61 3.74 -8.91
C HIS A 182 -11.13 3.37 -8.87
N LEU A 183 -10.27 4.22 -9.46
CA LEU A 183 -8.82 4.07 -9.42
C LEU A 183 -8.23 5.04 -8.39
N ILE A 184 -7.54 4.51 -7.39
CA ILE A 184 -7.04 5.26 -6.24
C ILE A 184 -5.54 5.04 -6.11
N GLY A 185 -4.76 6.13 -6.15
CA GLY A 185 -3.33 6.09 -5.81
C GLY A 185 -3.14 6.16 -4.29
N SER A 186 -2.31 5.30 -3.71
CA SER A 186 -2.02 5.29 -2.28
C SER A 186 -0.52 5.28 -2.03
N ARG A 187 -0.04 6.25 -1.26
CA ARG A 187 1.38 6.42 -0.96
C ARG A 187 1.61 6.88 0.47
N CYS A 188 2.70 6.38 1.07
CA CYS A 188 3.08 6.66 2.46
C CYS A 188 1.98 6.22 3.44
N GLY A 189 2.01 6.76 4.63
CA GLY A 189 1.01 6.67 5.67
C GLY A 189 1.26 7.81 6.66
N PRO A 190 0.22 8.40 7.22
CA PRO A 190 0.39 9.45 8.21
C PRO A 190 1.00 8.89 9.49
N PHE A 191 1.81 9.70 10.14
CA PHE A 191 2.16 9.57 11.54
C PHE A 191 1.42 10.66 12.30
N PRO A 192 0.92 10.38 13.50
CA PRO A 192 0.22 11.35 14.31
C PRO A 192 1.07 12.56 14.69
#